data_369d798e47170c0df5f8e7d95f1f7c42
#
_entry.id   369d798e47170c0df5f8e7d95f1f7c42
#
_cell.length_a   1.000
_cell.length_b   1.000
_cell.length_c   1.000
_cell.angle_alpha   90.00
_cell.angle_beta   90.00
_cell.angle_gamma   90.00
#
_symmetry.space_group_name_H-M   'P 1'
#
loop_
_entity.id
_entity.type
_entity.pdbx_description
1 polymer ?
#
loop_
_entity_poly.entity_id
_entity_poly.type
_entity_poly.pdbx_seq_one_letter_code
_entity_poly.pdbx_strand_id
1 'polypeptide(L)'
;MPRTLRTAAERYLRAKALSRGTRNEYRSTLRKWDQWGHGAPIEKLQRRHVREFLDWVYERAVADHGTSPGRTANKAREHLRAVLSWAWEQ
;
A
#
# COMPACT_ATOMS: atom_id res chain seq x y z
N MET A 1 6.85 -17.08 10.92
CA MET A 1 5.97 -16.99 9.77
C MET A 1 6.36 -15.82 8.89
N PRO A 2 6.38 -15.99 7.56
CA PRO A 2 6.65 -14.87 6.68
C PRO A 2 5.54 -13.82 6.81
N ARG A 3 5.92 -12.55 6.84
CA ARG A 3 4.98 -11.44 6.91
C ARG A 3 4.58 -11.02 5.51
N THR A 4 3.27 -10.84 5.28
CA THR A 4 2.77 -10.22 4.07
C THR A 4 2.75 -8.70 4.26
N LEU A 5 2.58 -7.97 3.16
CA LEU A 5 2.40 -6.51 3.25
C LEU A 5 1.20 -6.16 4.14
N ARG A 6 0.12 -6.91 4.01
CA ARG A 6 -1.09 -6.70 4.81
C ARG A 6 -0.81 -6.81 6.30
N THR A 7 -0.15 -7.87 6.72
CA THR A 7 0.18 -8.10 8.13
C THR A 7 1.11 -7.01 8.66
N ALA A 8 2.13 -6.66 7.87
CA ALA A 8 3.06 -5.60 8.25
C ALA A 8 2.35 -4.25 8.38
N ALA A 9 1.43 -3.95 7.48
CA ALA A 9 0.67 -2.70 7.51
C ALA A 9 -0.24 -2.62 8.74
N GLU A 10 -0.89 -3.70 9.12
CA GLU A 10 -1.72 -3.73 10.31
C GLU A 10 -0.91 -3.47 11.58
N ARG A 11 0.29 -4.04 11.66
CA ARG A 11 1.21 -3.76 12.77
C ARG A 11 1.67 -2.30 12.77
N TYR A 12 1.97 -1.76 11.59
CA TYR A 12 2.37 -0.36 11.44
C TYR A 12 1.26 0.57 11.95
N LEU A 13 0.03 0.33 11.54
CA LEU A 13 -1.10 1.15 11.95
C LEU A 13 -1.36 1.09 13.47
N ARG A 14 -1.08 -0.04 14.10
CA ARG A 14 -1.19 -0.16 15.56
C ARG A 14 -0.05 0.55 16.29
N ALA A 15 1.15 0.53 15.71
CA ALA A 15 2.32 1.11 16.33
C ALA A 15 2.36 2.64 16.22
N LYS A 16 1.69 3.21 15.21
CA LYS A 16 1.70 4.65 14.95
C LYS A 16 0.43 5.32 15.43
N ALA A 17 0.57 6.49 16.04
CA ALA A 17 -0.55 7.29 16.50
C ALA A 17 -1.11 8.15 15.36
N LEU A 18 -1.73 7.49 14.39
CA LEU A 18 -2.27 8.15 13.21
C LEU A 18 -3.71 8.58 13.44
N SER A 19 -4.12 9.66 12.76
CA SER A 19 -5.50 10.10 12.78
C SER A 19 -6.41 9.07 12.09
N ARG A 20 -7.71 9.13 12.40
CA ARG A 20 -8.69 8.24 11.81
C ARG A 20 -8.71 8.35 10.28
N GLY A 21 -8.65 9.57 9.76
CA GLY A 21 -8.64 9.81 8.33
C GLY A 21 -7.43 9.20 7.65
N THR A 22 -6.25 9.36 8.25
CA THR A 22 -5.02 8.78 7.72
C THR A 22 -5.09 7.25 7.74
N ARG A 23 -5.58 6.65 8.83
CA ARG A 23 -5.77 5.20 8.92
C ARG A 23 -6.69 4.68 7.81
N ASN A 24 -7.76 5.40 7.53
CA ASN A 24 -8.69 5.01 6.47
C ASN A 24 -8.04 5.08 5.10
N GLU A 25 -7.17 6.05 4.86
CA GLU A 25 -6.41 6.14 3.61
C GLU A 25 -5.48 4.93 3.43
N TYR A 26 -4.76 4.55 4.49
CA TYR A 26 -3.91 3.35 4.45
C TYR A 26 -4.74 2.10 4.16
N ARG A 27 -5.88 1.95 4.81
CA ARG A 27 -6.75 0.79 4.60
C ARG A 27 -7.28 0.74 3.17
N SER A 28 -7.55 1.89 2.57
CA SER A 28 -7.95 1.95 1.16
C SER A 28 -6.84 1.42 0.25
N THR A 29 -5.60 1.83 0.51
CA THR A 29 -4.44 1.33 -0.25
C THR A 29 -4.29 -0.19 -0.08
N LEU A 30 -4.47 -0.70 1.13
CA LEU A 30 -4.36 -2.14 1.40
C LEU A 30 -5.45 -2.94 0.70
N ARG A 31 -6.66 -2.42 0.62
CA ARG A 31 -7.73 -3.07 -0.15
C ARG A 31 -7.37 -3.17 -1.62
N LYS A 32 -6.79 -2.12 -2.17
CA LYS A 32 -6.32 -2.14 -3.57
C LYS A 32 -5.21 -3.17 -3.76
N TRP A 33 -4.29 -3.27 -2.82
CA TRP A 33 -3.23 -4.28 -2.86
C TRP A 33 -3.82 -5.68 -2.87
N ASP A 34 -4.82 -5.95 -2.02
CA ASP A 34 -5.48 -7.25 -1.98
C ASP A 34 -6.21 -7.54 -3.30
N GLN A 35 -6.85 -6.54 -3.89
CA GLN A 35 -7.53 -6.69 -5.18
C GLN A 35 -6.55 -6.98 -6.32
N TRP A 36 -5.37 -6.35 -6.28
CA TRP A 36 -4.33 -6.59 -7.26
C TRP A 36 -3.75 -8.01 -7.12
N GLY A 37 -3.74 -8.53 -5.92
CA GLY A 37 -3.53 -9.97 -5.72
C GLY A 37 -2.11 -10.45 -5.50
N HIS A 38 -1.21 -9.63 -4.98
CA HIS A 38 0.15 -10.07 -4.69
C HIS A 38 0.29 -10.44 -3.21
N GLY A 39 0.26 -11.74 -2.92
CA GLY A 39 0.32 -12.26 -1.55
C GLY A 39 1.69 -12.71 -1.07
N ALA A 40 2.76 -12.36 -1.76
CA ALA A 40 4.10 -12.79 -1.38
C ALA A 40 4.56 -12.18 -0.04
N PRO A 41 5.45 -12.86 0.71
CA PRO A 41 6.07 -12.28 1.89
C PRO A 41 6.83 -11.01 1.55
N ILE A 42 6.89 -10.07 2.49
CA ILE A 42 7.55 -8.78 2.25
C ILE A 42 9.02 -8.93 1.90
N GLU A 43 9.68 -9.98 2.38
CA GLU A 43 11.08 -10.25 2.07
C GLU A 43 11.32 -10.55 0.58
N LYS A 44 10.28 -10.97 -0.12
CA LYS A 44 10.33 -11.29 -1.55
C LYS A 44 9.80 -10.17 -2.43
N LEU A 45 9.30 -9.09 -1.84
CA LEU A 45 8.81 -7.96 -2.61
C LEU A 45 9.99 -7.17 -3.18
N GLN A 46 9.89 -6.86 -4.47
CA GLN A 46 10.90 -6.09 -5.21
C GLN A 46 10.29 -4.79 -5.69
N ARG A 47 11.16 -3.86 -6.08
CA ARG A 47 10.71 -2.57 -6.62
C ARG A 47 9.73 -2.73 -7.79
N ARG A 48 9.95 -3.74 -8.63
CA ARG A 48 9.07 -3.98 -9.78
C ARG A 48 7.64 -4.31 -9.34
N HIS A 49 7.47 -5.03 -8.22
CA HIS A 49 6.13 -5.37 -7.71
C HIS A 49 5.38 -4.11 -7.28
N VAL A 50 6.07 -3.22 -6.58
CA VAL A 50 5.48 -1.95 -6.16
C VAL A 50 5.14 -1.09 -7.37
N ARG A 51 6.05 -1.02 -8.35
CA ARG A 51 5.82 -0.26 -9.59
C ARG A 51 4.60 -0.79 -10.35
N GLU A 52 4.51 -2.11 -10.52
CA GLU A 52 3.38 -2.74 -11.20
C GLU A 52 2.07 -2.47 -10.48
N PHE A 53 2.08 -2.53 -9.15
CA PHE A 53 0.90 -2.18 -8.36
C PHE A 53 0.51 -0.72 -8.55
N LEU A 54 1.46 0.20 -8.53
CA LEU A 54 1.17 1.63 -8.70
C LEU A 54 0.63 1.94 -10.09
N ASP A 55 1.15 1.27 -11.12
CA ASP A 55 0.61 1.39 -12.48
C ASP A 55 -0.83 0.91 -12.52
N TRP A 56 -1.12 -0.20 -11.86
CA TRP A 56 -2.49 -0.73 -11.76
C TRP A 56 -3.42 0.26 -11.03
N VAL A 57 -2.96 0.87 -9.94
CA VAL A 57 -3.72 1.88 -9.20
C VAL A 57 -4.01 3.09 -10.08
N TYR A 58 -3.01 3.54 -10.83
CA TYR A 58 -3.16 4.68 -11.74
C TYR A 58 -4.21 4.38 -12.81
N GLU A 59 -4.10 3.25 -13.48
CA GLU A 59 -5.04 2.86 -14.52
C GLU A 59 -6.47 2.72 -14.00
N ARG A 60 -6.61 2.17 -12.80
CA ARG A 60 -7.91 2.03 -12.17
C ARG A 60 -8.52 3.39 -11.83
N ALA A 61 -7.72 4.33 -11.35
CA ALA A 61 -8.18 5.69 -11.06
C ALA A 61 -8.63 6.41 -12.32
N VAL A 62 -7.94 6.20 -13.45
CA VAL A 62 -8.37 6.73 -14.75
C VAL A 62 -9.74 6.16 -15.13
N ALA A 63 -9.93 4.85 -14.97
CA ALA A 63 -11.19 4.19 -15.31
C ALA A 63 -12.37 4.69 -14.45
N ASP A 64 -12.10 4.99 -13.19
CA ASP A 64 -13.13 5.41 -12.24
C ASP A 64 -13.57 6.87 -12.40
N HIS A 65 -12.85 7.69 -13.18
CA HIS A 65 -13.17 9.09 -13.48
C HIS A 65 -13.34 10.02 -12.26
N GLY A 66 -13.03 9.57 -11.07
CA GLY A 66 -13.40 10.27 -9.85
C GLY A 66 -12.31 11.11 -9.19
N THR A 67 -11.03 10.82 -9.44
CA THR A 67 -9.91 11.48 -8.77
C THR A 67 -8.74 11.65 -9.71
N SER A 68 -7.80 12.53 -9.35
CA SER A 68 -6.55 12.66 -10.08
C SER A 68 -5.76 11.36 -10.01
N PRO A 69 -5.52 10.67 -11.13
CA PRO A 69 -4.82 9.37 -11.09
C PRO A 69 -3.42 9.47 -10.52
N GLY A 70 -2.69 10.51 -10.84
CA GLY A 70 -1.34 10.73 -10.34
C GLY A 70 -1.31 10.91 -8.83
N ARG A 71 -2.27 11.67 -8.30
CA ARG A 71 -2.36 11.90 -6.85
C ARG A 71 -2.70 10.61 -6.10
N THR A 72 -3.62 9.83 -6.64
CA THR A 72 -4.02 8.55 -6.05
C THR A 72 -2.83 7.58 -6.01
N ALA A 73 -2.09 7.47 -7.11
CA ALA A 73 -0.92 6.61 -7.18
C ALA A 73 0.19 7.10 -6.24
N ASN A 74 0.42 8.41 -6.15
CA ASN A 74 1.42 8.96 -5.23
C ASN A 74 1.09 8.69 -3.77
N LYS A 75 -0.17 8.81 -3.38
CA LYS A 75 -0.58 8.47 -2.01
C LYS A 75 -0.35 6.99 -1.72
N ALA A 76 -0.72 6.11 -2.62
CA ALA A 76 -0.48 4.69 -2.45
C ALA A 76 1.03 4.39 -2.32
N ARG A 77 1.85 5.05 -3.12
CA ARG A 77 3.31 4.92 -3.05
C ARG A 77 3.85 5.33 -1.67
N GLU A 78 3.39 6.47 -1.16
CA GLU A 78 3.81 6.95 0.16
C GLU A 78 3.42 5.98 1.27
N HIS A 79 2.21 5.43 1.21
CA HIS A 79 1.73 4.45 2.18
C HIS A 79 2.60 3.19 2.16
N LEU A 80 2.86 2.63 0.99
CA LEU A 80 3.69 1.43 0.87
C LEU A 80 5.11 1.69 1.35
N ARG A 81 5.67 2.84 0.99
CA ARG A 81 7.02 3.20 1.41
C ARG A 81 7.13 3.28 2.93
N ALA A 82 6.16 3.92 3.57
CA ALA A 82 6.15 4.05 5.02
C ALA A 82 6.07 2.69 5.71
N VAL A 83 5.15 1.84 5.25
CA VAL A 83 4.96 0.51 5.83
C VAL A 83 6.19 -0.37 5.63
N LEU A 84 6.72 -0.42 4.43
CA LEU A 84 7.88 -1.28 4.12
C LEU A 84 9.14 -0.82 4.84
N SER A 85 9.38 0.49 4.89
CA SER A 85 10.53 1.02 5.64
C SER A 85 10.45 0.65 7.12
N TRP A 86 9.28 0.83 7.70
CA TRP A 86 9.06 0.47 9.11
C TRP A 86 9.24 -1.03 9.33
N ALA A 87 8.68 -1.86 8.45
CA ALA A 87 8.74 -3.31 8.60
C ALA A 87 10.16 -3.84 8.49
N TRP A 88 10.98 -3.26 7.61
CA TRP A 88 12.37 -3.69 7.44
C TRP A 88 13.27 -3.27 8.60
N GLU A 89 12.85 -2.31 9.40
CA GLU A 89 13.59 -1.89 10.59
C GLU A 89 13.27 -2.73 11.84
N GLN A 90 12.25 -3.55 11.79
CA GLN A 90 11.82 -4.36 12.94
C GLN A 90 12.54 -5.70 13.06
#